data_e0e3fab9f97913c87af4dcd541cdc0bb
#
_entry.id   e0e3fab9f97913c87af4dcd541cdc0bb
#
_cell.length_a   1.000
_cell.length_b   1.000
_cell.length_c   1.000
_cell.angle_alpha   90.00
_cell.angle_beta   90.00
_cell.angle_gamma   90.00
#
_symmetry.space_group_name_H-M   'P 1'
#
loop_
_entity.id
_entity.type
_entity.pdbx_description
1 polymer ?
#
loop_
_entity_poly.entity_id
_entity_poly.type
_entity_poly.pdbx_seq_one_letter_code
_entity_poly.pdbx_strand_id
1 'polypeptide(L)'
;HSLLYNFLLNLLYKYTIMLFKTSQNQKKIRENLIKICGNPFSLINKIKNGYYGSPKYLLIKIEPKSFEIDFQEYTDLVYCTFEIRTKGVAVYFRYKNEEYILMSRYNQISFLNNDGILDLQINNHNIKLKVLENKSHNKFLRKFVEVRNLSSL
;
A
#
# COMPACT_ATOMS: atom_id res chain seq x y z
N HIS A 1 -24.42 -4.09 -25.73
CA HIS A 1 -22.96 -4.18 -25.84
C HIS A 1 -22.22 -3.08 -25.07
N SER A 2 -22.70 -1.83 -25.12
CA SER A 2 -22.03 -0.71 -24.42
C SER A 2 -22.15 -0.78 -22.90
N LEU A 3 -23.25 -1.26 -22.36
CA LEU A 3 -23.48 -1.41 -20.91
C LEU A 3 -22.60 -2.50 -20.30
N LEU A 4 -22.47 -3.64 -20.98
CA LEU A 4 -21.59 -4.73 -20.54
C LEU A 4 -20.12 -4.34 -20.64
N TYR A 5 -19.75 -3.65 -21.71
CA TYR A 5 -18.40 -3.13 -21.90
C TYR A 5 -18.02 -2.10 -20.84
N ASN A 6 -18.91 -1.15 -20.55
CA ASN A 6 -18.71 -0.17 -19.49
C ASN A 6 -18.68 -0.82 -18.11
N PHE A 7 -19.49 -1.84 -17.88
CA PHE A 7 -19.46 -2.61 -16.63
C PHE A 7 -18.13 -3.36 -16.48
N LEU A 8 -17.66 -4.03 -17.52
CA LEU A 8 -16.37 -4.73 -17.54
C LEU A 8 -15.19 -3.76 -17.41
N LEU A 9 -15.24 -2.61 -18.09
CA LEU A 9 -14.27 -1.53 -17.95
C LEU A 9 -14.24 -0.98 -16.52
N ASN A 10 -15.40 -0.73 -15.92
CA ASN A 10 -15.51 -0.28 -14.53
C ASN A 10 -15.03 -1.34 -13.55
N LEU A 11 -15.26 -2.61 -13.84
CA LEU A 11 -14.75 -3.72 -13.04
C LEU A 11 -13.22 -3.81 -13.16
N LEU A 12 -12.70 -3.76 -14.38
CA LEU A 12 -11.26 -3.71 -14.65
C LEU A 12 -10.60 -2.47 -14.02
N TYR A 13 -11.25 -1.32 -14.15
CA TYR A 13 -10.82 -0.08 -13.53
C TYR A 13 -10.80 -0.19 -12.00
N LYS A 14 -11.83 -0.80 -11.42
CA LYS A 14 -11.93 -1.02 -9.97
C LYS A 14 -10.84 -1.97 -9.44
N TYR A 15 -10.37 -2.91 -10.27
CA TYR A 15 -9.35 -3.89 -9.89
C TYR A 15 -7.94 -3.50 -10.31
N THR A 16 -7.77 -2.65 -11.33
CA THR A 16 -6.45 -2.32 -11.89
C THR A 16 -5.86 -0.99 -11.43
N ILE A 17 -6.66 -0.06 -10.88
CA ILE A 17 -6.15 1.27 -10.51
C ILE A 17 -6.28 1.51 -9.01
N MET A 18 -5.42 0.85 -8.26
CA MET A 18 -5.13 1.16 -6.86
C MET A 18 -3.73 1.78 -6.70
N LEU A 19 -3.00 1.95 -7.80
CA LEU A 19 -1.69 2.58 -7.84
C LEU A 19 -1.79 3.97 -8.48
N PHE A 20 -1.37 5.00 -7.74
CA PHE A 20 -1.47 6.39 -8.16
C PHE A 20 -0.10 7.06 -8.13
N LYS A 21 0.17 7.95 -9.09
CA LYS A 21 1.26 8.92 -9.00
C LYS A 21 0.82 10.13 -8.21
N THR A 22 1.57 10.55 -7.19
CA THR A 22 1.21 11.70 -6.36
C THR A 22 1.29 13.03 -7.11
N SER A 23 2.11 13.11 -8.15
CA SER A 23 2.22 14.29 -9.02
C SER A 23 0.98 14.55 -9.89
N GLN A 24 0.10 13.57 -10.05
CA GLN A 24 -1.09 13.70 -10.87
C GLN A 24 -2.13 14.58 -10.16
N ASN A 25 -3.23 14.16 -9.73
CA ASN A 25 -4.24 15.00 -9.09
C ASN A 25 -4.26 14.78 -7.57
N GLN A 26 -3.62 15.67 -6.80
CA GLN A 26 -3.52 15.54 -5.34
C GLN A 26 -4.87 15.55 -4.63
N LYS A 27 -5.84 16.32 -5.11
CA LYS A 27 -7.19 16.32 -4.55
C LYS A 27 -7.86 14.97 -4.72
N LYS A 28 -7.80 14.41 -5.92
CA LYS A 28 -8.36 13.10 -6.23
C LYS A 28 -7.67 11.98 -5.44
N ILE A 29 -6.35 12.07 -5.25
CA ILE A 29 -5.58 11.13 -4.44
C ILE A 29 -6.04 11.15 -2.98
N ARG A 30 -6.21 12.33 -2.37
CA ARG A 30 -6.73 12.46 -1.00
C ARG A 30 -8.13 11.90 -0.85
N GLU A 31 -9.01 12.18 -1.80
CA GLU A 31 -10.38 11.64 -1.83
C GLU A 31 -10.36 10.11 -1.91
N ASN A 32 -9.52 9.53 -2.75
CA ASN A 32 -9.36 8.09 -2.86
C ASN A 32 -8.73 7.46 -1.62
N LEU A 33 -7.76 8.12 -0.99
CA LEU A 33 -7.19 7.66 0.27
C LEU A 33 -8.26 7.52 1.36
N ILE A 34 -9.11 8.53 1.52
CA ILE A 34 -10.21 8.50 2.48
C ILE A 34 -11.23 7.43 2.11
N LYS A 35 -11.58 7.33 0.84
CA LYS A 35 -12.58 6.38 0.35
C LYS A 35 -12.13 4.92 0.50
N ILE A 36 -10.88 4.64 0.17
CA ILE A 36 -10.33 3.26 0.14
C ILE A 36 -9.75 2.87 1.50
N CYS A 37 -8.87 3.70 2.04
CA CYS A 37 -8.11 3.40 3.26
C CYS A 37 -8.75 3.97 4.53
N GLY A 38 -9.73 4.85 4.40
CA GLY A 38 -10.34 5.54 5.53
C GLY A 38 -9.55 6.75 6.00
N ASN A 39 -10.02 7.38 7.05
CA ASN A 39 -9.36 8.53 7.65
C ASN A 39 -8.04 8.12 8.33
N PRO A 40 -7.05 9.03 8.36
CA PRO A 40 -5.87 8.79 9.18
C PRO A 40 -6.24 8.82 10.67
N PHE A 41 -5.46 8.14 11.49
CA PHE A 41 -5.62 8.22 12.93
C PHE A 41 -5.21 9.61 13.44
N SER A 42 -5.91 10.10 14.46
CA SER A 42 -5.62 11.40 15.05
C SER A 42 -4.23 11.41 15.70
N LEU A 43 -3.66 12.61 15.83
CA LEU A 43 -2.37 12.79 16.51
C LEU A 43 -2.42 12.27 17.96
N ILE A 44 -3.53 12.48 18.65
CA ILE A 44 -3.72 11.97 20.02
C ILE A 44 -3.68 10.45 20.06
N ASN A 45 -4.34 9.76 19.11
CA ASN A 45 -4.29 8.31 19.00
C ASN A 45 -2.87 7.81 18.68
N LYS A 46 -2.15 8.52 17.81
CA LYS A 46 -0.77 8.19 17.47
C LYS A 46 0.16 8.29 18.68
N ILE A 47 -0.04 9.28 19.54
CA ILE A 47 0.74 9.45 20.78
C ILE A 47 0.39 8.36 21.80
N LYS A 48 -0.90 8.09 22.01
CA LYS A 48 -1.37 7.11 23.02
C LYS A 48 -1.06 5.65 22.64
N ASN A 49 -1.26 5.29 21.38
CA ASN A 49 -1.24 3.90 20.90
C ASN A 49 -0.03 3.56 20.02
N GLY A 50 0.94 4.47 19.91
CA GLY A 50 2.07 4.34 19.02
C GLY A 50 1.75 4.76 17.59
N TYR A 51 2.78 4.87 16.78
CA TYR A 51 2.65 5.30 15.39
C TYR A 51 2.01 4.21 14.52
N TYR A 52 1.22 4.65 13.55
CA TYR A 52 0.53 3.81 12.58
C TYR A 52 1.30 3.70 11.25
N GLY A 53 2.59 3.96 11.28
CA GLY A 53 3.49 3.82 10.15
C GLY A 53 4.43 2.63 10.29
N SER A 54 4.97 2.20 9.17
CA SER A 54 5.99 1.16 9.13
C SER A 54 7.41 1.75 9.15
N PRO A 55 8.43 0.91 9.46
CA PRO A 55 9.79 1.24 9.05
C PRO A 55 9.92 1.25 7.53
N LYS A 56 11.08 1.68 7.03
CA LYS A 56 11.41 1.55 5.61
C LYS A 56 11.71 0.10 5.27
N TYR A 57 11.15 -0.34 4.16
CA TYR A 57 11.48 -1.62 3.53
C TYR A 57 12.20 -1.37 2.22
N LEU A 58 13.07 -2.29 1.83
CA LEU A 58 13.65 -2.26 0.50
C LEU A 58 12.74 -3.00 -0.47
N LEU A 59 12.27 -2.32 -1.50
CA LEU A 59 11.43 -2.91 -2.53
C LEU A 59 12.29 -3.78 -3.46
N ILE A 60 12.02 -5.09 -3.48
CA ILE A 60 12.73 -6.06 -4.30
C ILE A 60 12.02 -6.27 -5.63
N LYS A 61 10.69 -6.41 -5.59
CA LYS A 61 9.90 -6.75 -6.76
C LYS A 61 8.46 -6.26 -6.63
N ILE A 62 7.89 -5.83 -7.73
CA ILE A 62 6.46 -5.55 -7.85
C ILE A 62 5.95 -6.12 -9.17
N GLU A 63 4.87 -6.87 -9.13
CA GLU A 63 4.20 -7.46 -10.28
C GLU A 63 2.68 -7.28 -10.18
N PRO A 64 1.97 -7.07 -11.28
CA PRO A 64 2.49 -6.77 -12.61
C PRO A 64 3.17 -5.41 -12.67
N LYS A 65 3.99 -5.17 -13.68
CA LYS A 65 4.61 -3.87 -13.93
C LYS A 65 3.52 -2.83 -14.15
N SER A 66 3.52 -1.78 -13.33
CA SER A 66 2.56 -0.68 -13.41
C SER A 66 3.31 0.64 -13.55
N PHE A 67 2.76 1.58 -14.34
CA PHE A 67 3.41 2.87 -14.62
C PHE A 67 4.86 2.75 -15.13
N GLU A 68 5.13 1.72 -15.93
CA GLU A 68 6.46 1.49 -16.52
C GLU A 68 7.59 1.35 -15.49
N ILE A 69 7.27 0.85 -14.30
CA ILE A 69 8.27 0.59 -13.27
C ILE A 69 9.12 -0.62 -13.68
N ASP A 70 10.39 -0.39 -13.98
CA ASP A 70 11.34 -1.43 -14.32
C ASP A 70 12.52 -1.42 -13.35
N PHE A 71 12.54 -2.38 -12.43
CA PHE A 71 13.61 -2.52 -11.44
C PHE A 71 14.89 -3.15 -12.02
N GLN A 72 14.85 -3.77 -13.20
CA GLN A 72 16.01 -4.38 -13.82
C GLN A 72 16.95 -3.32 -14.40
N GLU A 73 16.39 -2.22 -14.93
CA GLU A 73 17.14 -1.11 -15.50
C GLU A 73 17.44 0.00 -14.48
N TYR A 74 16.74 0.00 -13.33
CA TYR A 74 16.90 1.01 -12.31
C TYR A 74 17.94 0.57 -11.28
N THR A 75 19.03 1.33 -11.18
CA THR A 75 20.18 1.00 -10.33
C THR A 75 20.06 1.52 -8.90
N ASP A 76 19.17 2.49 -8.64
CA ASP A 76 18.97 3.05 -7.30
C ASP A 76 18.07 2.16 -6.45
N LEU A 77 18.29 2.21 -5.15
CA LEU A 77 17.46 1.49 -4.19
C LEU A 77 16.09 2.17 -4.09
N VAL A 78 15.03 1.37 -4.11
CA VAL A 78 13.66 1.85 -3.91
C VAL A 78 13.19 1.43 -2.53
N TYR A 79 12.84 2.41 -1.70
CA TYR A 79 12.30 2.17 -0.37
C TYR A 79 10.79 2.38 -0.35
N CYS A 80 10.13 1.61 0.50
CA CYS A 80 8.70 1.62 0.64
C CYS A 80 8.33 1.75 2.12
N THR A 81 7.27 2.50 2.40
CA THR A 81 6.70 2.65 3.73
C THR A 81 5.18 2.46 3.69
N PHE A 82 4.62 2.06 4.82
CA PHE A 82 3.18 1.86 4.97
C PHE A 82 2.58 2.86 5.94
N GLU A 83 1.38 3.30 5.65
CA GLU A 83 0.53 4.04 6.58
C GLU A 83 -0.72 3.22 6.87
N ILE A 84 -0.93 2.87 8.13
CA ILE A 84 -2.14 2.21 8.60
C ILE A 84 -3.22 3.27 8.83
N ARG A 85 -4.36 3.09 8.18
CA ARG A 85 -5.53 3.97 8.31
C ARG A 85 -6.72 3.16 8.82
N THR A 86 -7.85 3.82 9.03
CA THR A 86 -9.02 3.20 9.71
C THR A 86 -9.65 2.05 8.93
N LYS A 87 -9.58 2.05 7.60
CA LYS A 87 -10.23 1.05 6.73
C LYS A 87 -9.26 0.27 5.85
N GLY A 88 -7.99 0.62 5.88
CA GLY A 88 -7.00 0.01 5.03
C GLY A 88 -5.62 0.59 5.21
N VAL A 89 -4.76 0.32 4.25
CA VAL A 89 -3.34 0.69 4.30
C VAL A 89 -2.95 1.37 2.99
N ALA A 90 -2.11 2.40 3.11
CA ALA A 90 -1.46 3.05 1.98
C ALA A 90 0.03 2.69 1.96
N VAL A 91 0.54 2.35 0.79
CA VAL A 91 1.93 2.00 0.56
C VAL A 91 2.57 3.06 -0.33
N TYR A 92 3.63 3.68 0.16
CA TYR A 92 4.32 4.78 -0.51
C TYR A 92 5.70 4.33 -0.96
N PHE A 93 6.06 4.64 -2.21
CA PHE A 93 7.43 4.45 -2.70
C PHE A 93 7.77 5.46 -3.79
N ARG A 94 9.08 5.73 -3.96
CA ARG A 94 9.59 6.63 -5.01
C ARG A 94 10.37 5.84 -6.05
N TYR A 95 10.10 6.14 -7.30
CA TYR A 95 10.78 5.57 -8.44
C TYR A 95 10.99 6.66 -9.49
N LYS A 96 12.22 6.88 -9.91
CA LYS A 96 12.59 7.91 -10.91
C LYS A 96 12.00 9.29 -10.59
N ASN A 97 12.19 9.77 -9.34
CA ASN A 97 11.70 11.06 -8.86
C ASN A 97 10.17 11.21 -8.79
N GLU A 98 9.42 10.16 -9.07
CA GLU A 98 7.98 10.13 -8.88
C GLU A 98 7.62 9.36 -7.61
N GLU A 99 6.68 9.88 -6.85
CA GLU A 99 6.10 9.17 -5.72
C GLU A 99 4.85 8.42 -6.16
N TYR A 100 4.74 7.17 -5.74
CA TYR A 100 3.60 6.31 -6.00
C TYR A 100 2.93 5.93 -4.69
N ILE A 101 1.62 5.84 -4.72
CA ILE A 101 0.80 5.36 -3.62
C ILE A 101 -0.02 4.17 -4.10
N LEU A 102 0.11 3.04 -3.41
CA LEU A 102 -0.75 1.88 -3.59
C LEU A 102 -1.70 1.82 -2.41
N MET A 103 -3.00 1.80 -2.69
CA MET A 103 -4.05 1.85 -1.68
C MET A 103 -4.77 0.50 -1.61
N SER A 104 -5.05 0.04 -0.39
CA SER A 104 -5.77 -1.21 -0.19
C SER A 104 -6.67 -1.16 1.05
N ARG A 105 -7.82 -1.79 0.95
CA ARG A 105 -8.63 -2.15 2.11
C ARG A 105 -8.05 -3.38 2.80
N TYR A 106 -8.33 -3.59 4.08
CA TYR A 106 -7.80 -4.72 4.83
C TYR A 106 -8.19 -6.08 4.27
N ASN A 107 -9.37 -6.20 3.66
CA ASN A 107 -9.82 -7.46 3.04
C ASN A 107 -9.19 -7.75 1.67
N GLN A 108 -8.38 -6.82 1.14
CA GLN A 108 -7.73 -6.94 -0.15
C GLN A 108 -6.21 -7.10 -0.05
N ILE A 109 -5.69 -7.16 1.18
CA ILE A 109 -4.27 -7.34 1.45
C ILE A 109 -4.03 -8.62 2.24
N SER A 110 -3.05 -9.38 1.79
CA SER A 110 -2.50 -10.51 2.54
C SER A 110 -0.98 -10.43 2.53
N PHE A 111 -0.34 -10.97 3.56
CA PHE A 111 1.10 -11.00 3.63
C PHE A 111 1.62 -12.28 4.28
N LEU A 112 2.80 -12.66 3.84
CA LEU A 112 3.59 -13.75 4.40
C LEU A 112 4.95 -13.18 4.80
N ASN A 113 5.30 -13.33 6.06
CA ASN A 113 6.59 -12.91 6.59
C ASN A 113 7.49 -14.14 6.71
N ASN A 114 8.60 -14.16 5.97
CA ASN A 114 9.49 -15.31 5.92
C ASN A 114 10.95 -14.86 5.75
N ASP A 115 11.80 -15.20 6.73
CA ASP A 115 13.26 -15.02 6.70
C ASP A 115 13.73 -13.63 6.22
N GLY A 116 13.14 -12.57 6.80
CA GLY A 116 13.50 -11.20 6.46
C GLY A 116 12.91 -10.69 5.15
N ILE A 117 12.04 -11.46 4.52
CA ILE A 117 11.27 -11.05 3.35
C ILE A 117 9.79 -10.94 3.72
N LEU A 118 9.21 -9.79 3.44
CA LEU A 118 7.76 -9.58 3.53
C LEU A 118 7.16 -9.70 2.14
N ASP A 119 6.38 -10.74 1.95
CA ASP A 119 5.68 -11.00 0.69
C ASP A 119 4.25 -10.52 0.82
N LEU A 120 3.88 -9.53 0.00
CA LEU A 120 2.57 -8.90 0.02
C LEU A 120 1.79 -9.19 -1.23
N GLN A 121 0.53 -9.50 -1.06
CA GLN A 121 -0.43 -9.45 -2.13
C GLN A 121 -1.46 -8.38 -1.84
N ILE A 122 -1.51 -7.37 -2.68
CA ILE A 122 -2.45 -6.26 -2.59
C ILE A 122 -3.24 -6.19 -3.89
N ASN A 123 -4.52 -6.53 -3.81
CA ASN A 123 -5.37 -6.65 -5.00
C ASN A 123 -4.74 -7.63 -6.01
N ASN A 124 -4.37 -7.13 -7.18
CA ASN A 124 -3.70 -7.91 -8.23
C ASN A 124 -2.17 -7.70 -8.27
N HIS A 125 -1.61 -7.01 -7.26
CA HIS A 125 -0.18 -6.77 -7.17
C HIS A 125 0.47 -7.73 -6.19
N ASN A 126 1.60 -8.30 -6.59
CA ASN A 126 2.50 -9.07 -5.72
C ASN A 126 3.76 -8.23 -5.48
N ILE A 127 4.08 -7.98 -4.21
CA ILE A 127 5.16 -7.09 -3.80
C ILE A 127 6.06 -7.83 -2.83
N LYS A 128 7.36 -7.89 -3.14
CA LYS A 128 8.39 -8.44 -2.25
C LYS A 128 9.21 -7.31 -1.65
N LEU A 129 9.31 -7.31 -0.33
CA LEU A 129 10.02 -6.32 0.46
C LEU A 129 11.07 -6.98 1.34
N LYS A 130 12.26 -6.41 1.38
CA LYS A 130 13.28 -6.82 2.36
C LYS A 130 13.11 -6.04 3.64
N VAL A 131 13.01 -6.77 4.75
CA VAL A 131 12.98 -6.20 6.10
C VAL A 131 14.38 -5.72 6.46
N LEU A 132 14.49 -4.43 6.82
CA LEU A 132 15.77 -3.82 7.21
C LEU A 132 15.90 -3.73 8.73
N GLU A 133 14.80 -3.64 9.45
CA GLU A 133 14.76 -3.45 10.89
C GLU A 133 13.67 -4.32 11.54
N ASN A 134 14.08 -5.44 12.11
CA ASN A 134 13.16 -6.47 12.62
C ASN A 134 12.27 -5.98 13.77
N LYS A 135 12.80 -5.20 14.70
CA LYS A 135 12.04 -4.72 15.85
C LYS A 135 10.86 -3.84 15.45
N SER A 136 11.12 -2.84 14.61
CA SER A 136 10.10 -1.93 14.09
C SER A 136 9.13 -2.64 13.15
N HIS A 137 9.62 -3.60 12.37
CA HIS A 137 8.79 -4.45 11.51
C HIS A 137 7.80 -5.26 12.34
N ASN A 138 8.24 -5.91 13.41
CA ASN A 138 7.36 -6.70 14.27
C ASN A 138 6.31 -5.84 14.97
N LYS A 139 6.67 -4.63 15.40
CA LYS A 139 5.72 -3.65 15.94
C LYS A 139 4.67 -3.26 14.92
N PHE A 140 5.11 -2.97 13.70
CA PHE A 140 4.21 -2.64 12.58
C PHE A 140 3.23 -3.77 12.28
N LEU A 141 3.70 -5.01 12.17
CA LEU A 141 2.84 -6.15 11.88
C LEU A 141 1.78 -6.35 12.97
N ARG A 142 2.16 -6.22 14.24
CA ARG A 142 1.21 -6.31 15.35
C ARG A 142 0.15 -5.22 15.26
N LYS A 143 0.54 -3.98 15.00
CA LYS A 143 -0.39 -2.86 14.83
C LYS A 143 -1.32 -3.08 13.63
N PHE A 144 -0.77 -3.54 12.52
CA PHE A 144 -1.55 -3.86 11.32
C PHE A 144 -2.64 -4.90 11.62
N VAL A 145 -2.29 -5.99 12.27
CA VAL A 145 -3.25 -7.07 12.63
C VAL A 145 -4.30 -6.55 13.60
N GLU A 146 -3.90 -5.79 14.61
CA GLU A 146 -4.81 -5.18 15.60
C GLU A 146 -5.87 -4.29 14.91
N VAL A 147 -5.42 -3.35 14.07
CA VAL A 147 -6.34 -2.42 13.38
C VAL A 147 -7.22 -3.15 12.37
N ARG A 148 -6.65 -4.10 11.63
CA ARG A 148 -7.43 -4.93 10.69
C ARG A 148 -8.55 -5.68 11.42
N ASN A 149 -8.26 -6.28 12.56
CA ASN A 149 -9.25 -7.03 13.34
C ASN A 149 -10.35 -6.12 13.89
N LEU A 150 -9.99 -4.92 14.36
CA LEU A 150 -10.98 -3.91 14.80
C LEU A 150 -11.88 -3.44 13.65
N SER A 151 -11.34 -3.32 12.43
CA SER A 151 -12.11 -2.88 11.26
C SER A 151 -13.12 -3.93 10.77
N SER A 152 -12.97 -5.18 11.19
CA SER A 152 -13.87 -6.29 10.84
C SER A 152 -15.10 -6.40 11.74
N LEU A 153 -15.15 -5.60 12.80
CA LEU A 153 -16.29 -5.59 13.76
C LEU A 153 -17.45 -4.64 13.27
#